data_dadf9dd63144b95cc1dd47e465e10db5
#
_entry.id   dadf9dd63144b95cc1dd47e465e10db5
#
_cell.length_a   1.000
_cell.length_b   1.000
_cell.length_c   1.000
_cell.angle_alpha   90.00
_cell.angle_beta   90.00
_cell.angle_gamma   90.00
#
_symmetry.space_group_name_H-M   'P 1'
#
loop_
_entity.id
_entity.type
_entity.pdbx_description
1 polymer ?
#
loop_
_entity_poly.entity_id
_entity_poly.type
_entity_poly.pdbx_seq_one_letter_code
_entity_poly.pdbx_strand_id
1 'polypeptide(L)'
;MISLCITHRIQEDISWVEDLYADLLIYNKGKEWDLPYTFVKSPKIKNEVDTYIRGIIDSYENLHKYHWVFFLKPNCKDYNEDIISFLSINQYNQIPFDQIIPLSKNNLDFNFENYFDIKENDKTSENRLQKLNHIYNVMNTLGLEMKGRSYPYCPGSQYRVPVNFILCKPKSWWILLHSYVTQMNEFFDDEISEYFEILWPLIFMPK
;
A
#
# COMPACT_ATOMS: atom_id res chain seq x y z
N MET A 1 11.23 0.41 -19.58
CA MET A 1 10.09 0.94 -18.77
C MET A 1 10.67 1.40 -17.46
N ILE A 2 10.23 2.54 -16.93
CA ILE A 2 10.75 3.09 -15.68
C ILE A 2 9.69 2.85 -14.62
N SER A 3 10.10 2.37 -13.46
CA SER A 3 9.23 2.13 -12.31
C SER A 3 9.70 2.93 -11.11
N LEU A 4 8.78 3.27 -10.22
CA LEU A 4 9.08 3.87 -8.92
C LEU A 4 8.82 2.83 -7.83
N CYS A 5 9.77 2.61 -6.93
CA CYS A 5 9.57 1.81 -5.73
C CYS A 5 9.43 2.72 -4.52
N ILE A 6 8.32 2.57 -3.80
CA ILE A 6 8.04 3.27 -2.54
C ILE A 6 8.15 2.25 -1.42
N THR A 7 9.07 2.49 -0.49
CA THR A 7 9.29 1.65 0.68
C THR A 7 9.69 2.48 1.89
N HIS A 8 9.79 1.82 3.05
CA HIS A 8 10.29 2.46 4.27
C HIS A 8 11.31 1.56 4.96
N ARG A 9 11.94 2.12 6.00
CA ARG A 9 12.87 1.43 6.86
C ARG A 9 12.82 1.99 8.26
N ILE A 10 12.92 1.12 9.26
CA ILE A 10 13.20 1.48 10.66
C ILE A 10 14.58 0.97 11.07
N GLN A 11 14.79 -0.34 10.98
CA GLN A 11 16.07 -1.02 11.27
C GLN A 11 16.32 -2.20 10.33
N GLU A 12 15.34 -2.51 9.47
CA GLU A 12 15.35 -3.69 8.60
C GLU A 12 16.45 -3.56 7.53
N ASP A 13 16.93 -4.70 7.08
CA ASP A 13 17.78 -4.78 5.91
C ASP A 13 16.94 -4.58 4.64
N ILE A 14 17.29 -3.58 3.87
CA ILE A 14 16.68 -3.27 2.58
C ILE A 14 17.70 -3.38 1.43
N SER A 15 18.79 -4.13 1.60
CA SER A 15 19.80 -4.32 0.55
C SER A 15 19.23 -4.86 -0.77
N TRP A 16 18.09 -5.54 -0.71
CA TRP A 16 17.39 -6.04 -1.90
C TRP A 16 16.99 -4.93 -2.90
N VAL A 17 16.94 -3.66 -2.47
CA VAL A 17 16.62 -2.53 -3.40
C VAL A 17 17.70 -2.35 -4.46
N GLU A 18 18.93 -2.81 -4.23
CA GLU A 18 20.04 -2.75 -5.20
C GLU A 18 19.78 -3.62 -6.43
N ASP A 19 19.05 -4.71 -6.22
CA ASP A 19 18.71 -5.66 -7.28
C ASP A 19 17.45 -5.23 -8.06
N LEU A 20 16.78 -4.15 -7.60
CA LEU A 20 15.53 -3.68 -8.18
C LEU A 20 15.79 -2.61 -9.25
N TYR A 21 15.37 -2.87 -10.47
CA TYR A 21 15.45 -1.88 -11.54
C TYR A 21 14.29 -0.87 -11.47
N ALA A 22 14.39 0.05 -10.50
CA ALA A 22 13.40 1.09 -10.27
C ALA A 22 14.06 2.33 -9.64
N ASP A 23 13.45 3.50 -9.83
CA ASP A 23 13.75 4.66 -9.01
C ASP A 23 13.24 4.40 -7.58
N LEU A 24 14.00 4.83 -6.58
CA LEU A 24 13.73 4.51 -5.19
C LEU A 24 13.23 5.74 -4.43
N LEU A 25 12.14 5.60 -3.70
CA LEU A 25 11.67 6.56 -2.71
C LEU A 25 11.60 5.84 -1.35
N ILE A 26 12.64 6.02 -0.55
CA ILE A 26 12.80 5.34 0.72
C ILE A 26 12.55 6.31 1.87
N TYR A 27 11.61 5.96 2.76
CA TYR A 27 11.34 6.71 3.98
C TYR A 27 12.09 6.09 5.17
N ASN A 28 13.11 6.77 5.65
CA ASN A 28 13.85 6.33 6.83
C ASN A 28 13.18 6.85 8.11
N LYS A 29 12.66 5.94 8.91
CA LYS A 29 12.01 6.20 10.21
C LYS A 29 12.96 5.95 11.39
N GLY A 30 14.08 5.28 11.13
CA GLY A 30 15.07 4.89 12.12
C GLY A 30 16.24 5.84 12.24
N LYS A 31 17.32 5.34 12.87
CA LYS A 31 18.57 6.06 12.99
C LYS A 31 19.21 6.25 11.60
N GLU A 32 19.98 7.33 11.47
CA GLU A 32 20.84 7.52 10.29
C GLU A 32 21.88 6.40 10.22
N TRP A 33 22.00 5.85 9.04
CA TRP A 33 23.04 4.90 8.69
C TRP A 33 23.70 5.42 7.42
N ASP A 34 24.95 5.14 7.25
CA ASP A 34 25.67 5.34 5.99
C ASP A 34 25.18 4.32 4.96
N LEU A 35 24.04 4.62 4.36
CA LEU A 35 23.47 3.82 3.29
C LEU A 35 23.81 4.48 1.95
N PRO A 36 24.11 3.67 0.92
CA PRO A 36 24.41 4.19 -0.42
C PRO A 36 23.20 4.79 -1.13
N TYR A 37 22.03 4.86 -0.46
CA TYR A 37 20.77 5.33 -1.06
C TYR A 37 20.35 6.68 -0.54
N THR A 38 19.74 7.48 -1.43
CA THR A 38 19.04 8.69 -1.03
C THR A 38 17.72 8.31 -0.34
N PHE A 39 17.50 8.83 0.85
CA PHE A 39 16.26 8.59 1.59
C PHE A 39 15.66 9.88 2.15
N VAL A 40 14.34 9.85 2.36
CA VAL A 40 13.62 10.93 3.02
C VAL A 40 13.56 10.63 4.52
N LYS A 41 14.11 11.53 5.34
CA LYS A 41 13.91 11.44 6.79
C LYS A 41 12.44 11.68 7.12
N SER A 42 11.80 10.73 7.76
CA SER A 42 10.41 10.87 8.14
C SER A 42 10.09 10.19 9.47
N PRO A 43 10.55 10.77 10.59
CA PRO A 43 10.32 10.20 11.92
C PRO A 43 8.84 10.17 12.33
N LYS A 44 7.98 10.89 11.62
CA LYS A 44 6.54 10.97 11.92
C LYS A 44 5.71 9.91 11.20
N ILE A 45 6.28 9.21 10.22
CA ILE A 45 5.56 8.13 9.52
C ILE A 45 5.53 6.90 10.42
N LYS A 46 4.32 6.44 10.79
CA LYS A 46 4.17 5.34 11.75
C LYS A 46 4.22 3.95 11.08
N ASN A 47 3.58 3.78 9.92
CA ASN A 47 3.39 2.48 9.28
C ASN A 47 3.52 2.55 7.75
N GLU A 48 3.31 1.42 7.06
CA GLU A 48 3.36 1.37 5.60
C GLU A 48 2.24 2.14 4.93
N VAL A 49 1.07 2.26 5.56
CA VAL A 49 -0.07 3.02 5.02
C VAL A 49 0.32 4.48 4.82
N ASP A 50 0.88 5.08 5.85
CA ASP A 50 1.43 6.43 5.83
C ASP A 50 2.52 6.59 4.76
N THR A 51 3.42 5.60 4.69
CA THR A 51 4.52 5.58 3.71
C THR A 51 4.01 5.61 2.28
N TYR A 52 3.05 4.76 1.96
CA TYR A 52 2.56 4.61 0.60
C TYR A 52 1.80 5.85 0.14
N ILE A 53 0.89 6.36 0.98
CA ILE A 53 0.14 7.57 0.66
C ILE A 53 1.08 8.78 0.56
N ARG A 54 2.01 8.91 1.48
CA ARG A 54 2.99 9.99 1.46
C ARG A 54 3.88 9.91 0.22
N GLY A 55 4.33 8.72 -0.14
CA GLY A 55 5.12 8.50 -1.34
C GLY A 55 4.39 8.91 -2.61
N ILE A 56 3.10 8.62 -2.71
CA ILE A 56 2.25 9.09 -3.81
C ILE A 56 2.18 10.61 -3.82
N ILE A 57 1.91 11.25 -2.69
CA ILE A 57 1.77 12.71 -2.58
C ILE A 57 3.08 13.42 -2.97
N ASP A 58 4.20 12.95 -2.44
CA ASP A 58 5.52 13.57 -2.64
C ASP A 58 6.02 13.39 -4.08
N SER A 59 5.69 12.28 -4.73
CA SER A 59 6.07 12.00 -6.11
C SER A 59 5.02 12.42 -7.15
N TYR A 60 3.83 12.87 -6.75
CA TYR A 60 2.64 13.01 -7.61
C TYR A 60 2.91 13.73 -8.93
N GLU A 61 3.60 14.87 -8.89
CA GLU A 61 3.91 15.69 -10.07
C GLU A 61 4.86 14.98 -11.05
N ASN A 62 5.60 13.98 -10.58
CA ASN A 62 6.57 13.23 -11.36
C ASN A 62 6.08 11.83 -11.75
N LEU A 63 4.93 11.38 -11.24
CA LEU A 63 4.42 10.02 -11.48
C LEU A 63 4.24 9.72 -12.97
N HIS A 64 3.92 10.73 -13.79
CA HIS A 64 3.75 10.57 -15.24
C HIS A 64 5.00 10.05 -15.97
N LYS A 65 6.19 10.08 -15.34
CA LYS A 65 7.45 9.53 -15.86
C LYS A 65 7.53 8.02 -15.77
N TYR A 66 6.70 7.41 -14.90
CA TYR A 66 6.72 6.01 -14.59
C TYR A 66 5.54 5.27 -15.24
N HIS A 67 5.73 3.99 -15.46
CA HIS A 67 4.66 3.08 -15.89
C HIS A 67 4.00 2.40 -14.69
N TRP A 68 4.82 2.11 -13.67
CA TRP A 68 4.43 1.36 -12.48
C TRP A 68 4.94 2.02 -11.21
N VAL A 69 4.18 1.83 -10.14
CA VAL A 69 4.65 2.04 -8.77
C VAL A 69 4.64 0.70 -8.04
N PHE A 70 5.76 0.38 -7.41
CA PHE A 70 5.89 -0.76 -6.52
C PHE A 70 5.76 -0.27 -5.09
N PHE A 71 4.82 -0.85 -4.37
CA PHE A 71 4.65 -0.64 -2.95
C PHE A 71 5.19 -1.88 -2.23
N LEU A 72 6.30 -1.73 -1.52
CA LEU A 72 7.02 -2.84 -0.91
C LEU A 72 7.32 -2.57 0.56
N LYS A 73 7.12 -3.57 1.41
CA LYS A 73 7.59 -3.55 2.79
C LYS A 73 9.10 -3.82 2.84
N PRO A 74 9.80 -3.39 3.91
CA PRO A 74 11.22 -3.69 4.08
C PRO A 74 11.52 -5.19 4.02
N ASN A 75 10.68 -5.99 4.64
CA ASN A 75 10.74 -7.44 4.69
C ASN A 75 9.91 -8.11 3.57
N CYS A 76 9.91 -7.55 2.38
CA CYS A 76 9.07 -8.02 1.26
C CYS A 76 9.32 -9.50 0.90
N LYS A 77 10.54 -10.00 1.09
CA LYS A 77 10.90 -11.39 0.82
C LYS A 77 10.22 -12.40 1.76
N ASP A 78 9.77 -11.98 2.94
CA ASP A 78 9.01 -12.85 3.86
C ASP A 78 7.65 -13.27 3.27
N TYR A 79 7.07 -12.41 2.43
CA TYR A 79 5.79 -12.66 1.77
C TYR A 79 5.95 -13.30 0.39
N ASN A 80 7.08 -13.07 -0.25
CA ASN A 80 7.43 -13.66 -1.53
C ASN A 80 8.96 -13.61 -1.73
N GLU A 81 9.63 -14.72 -1.53
CA GLU A 81 11.10 -14.83 -1.68
C GLU A 81 11.59 -14.47 -3.07
N ASP A 82 10.75 -14.69 -4.10
CA ASP A 82 11.08 -14.43 -5.50
C ASP A 82 10.68 -13.02 -5.97
N ILE A 83 10.22 -12.14 -5.06
CA ILE A 83 9.61 -10.86 -5.41
C ILE A 83 10.55 -9.98 -6.28
N ILE A 84 11.83 -9.99 -5.99
CA ILE A 84 12.80 -9.19 -6.73
C ILE A 84 12.98 -9.73 -8.15
N SER A 85 13.09 -11.05 -8.30
CA SER A 85 13.16 -11.70 -9.61
C SER A 85 11.88 -11.45 -10.41
N PHE A 86 10.72 -11.49 -9.76
CA PHE A 86 9.44 -11.21 -10.38
C PHE A 86 9.32 -9.76 -10.87
N LEU A 87 9.93 -8.81 -10.16
CA LEU A 87 9.95 -7.39 -10.52
C LEU A 87 11.11 -7.03 -11.47
N SER A 88 11.95 -7.98 -11.85
CA SER A 88 13.06 -7.74 -12.78
C SER A 88 12.56 -7.42 -14.20
N ILE A 89 13.39 -6.68 -14.96
CA ILE A 89 13.07 -6.15 -16.29
C ILE A 89 12.52 -7.19 -17.26
N ASN A 90 13.01 -8.42 -17.20
CA ASN A 90 12.68 -9.44 -18.21
C ASN A 90 11.21 -9.89 -18.16
N GLN A 91 10.49 -9.62 -17.08
CA GLN A 91 9.09 -10.00 -16.91
C GLN A 91 8.10 -8.88 -17.25
N TYR A 92 8.56 -7.64 -17.43
CA TYR A 92 7.69 -6.48 -17.69
C TYR A 92 6.86 -6.59 -18.96
N ASN A 93 7.36 -7.27 -19.98
CA ASN A 93 6.72 -7.35 -21.30
C ASN A 93 5.51 -8.28 -21.34
N GLN A 94 5.25 -9.04 -20.27
CA GLN A 94 4.18 -10.03 -20.23
C GLN A 94 2.99 -9.64 -19.35
N ILE A 95 3.10 -8.52 -18.63
CA ILE A 95 2.10 -8.14 -17.62
C ILE A 95 1.22 -7.01 -18.16
N PRO A 96 -0.12 -7.18 -18.11
CA PRO A 96 -1.06 -6.15 -18.53
C PRO A 96 -0.89 -4.84 -17.76
N PHE A 97 -0.99 -3.71 -18.46
CA PHE A 97 -0.92 -2.36 -17.86
C PHE A 97 -2.24 -1.90 -17.23
N ASP A 98 -3.24 -2.75 -17.23
CA ASP A 98 -4.60 -2.46 -16.80
C ASP A 98 -5.02 -3.21 -15.53
N GLN A 99 -4.04 -3.75 -14.80
CA GLN A 99 -4.31 -4.53 -13.59
C GLN A 99 -3.38 -4.14 -12.44
N ILE A 100 -3.94 -4.13 -11.22
CA ILE A 100 -3.18 -4.13 -9.98
C ILE A 100 -2.71 -5.55 -9.73
N ILE A 101 -1.44 -5.71 -9.41
CA ILE A 101 -0.85 -7.03 -9.19
C ILE A 101 -0.43 -7.14 -7.72
N PRO A 102 -1.10 -7.99 -6.94
CA PRO A 102 -0.63 -8.35 -5.62
C PRO A 102 0.67 -9.15 -5.73
N LEU A 103 1.64 -8.85 -4.88
CA LEU A 103 3.00 -9.38 -4.96
C LEU A 103 3.32 -10.46 -3.92
N SER A 104 2.39 -10.78 -3.04
CA SER A 104 2.52 -11.90 -2.10
C SER A 104 2.21 -13.24 -2.80
N LYS A 105 2.81 -14.34 -2.32
CA LYS A 105 2.51 -15.69 -2.84
C LYS A 105 1.11 -16.19 -2.49
N ASN A 106 0.56 -15.73 -1.37
CA ASN A 106 -0.72 -16.19 -0.82
C ASN A 106 -1.82 -15.14 -1.01
N ASN A 107 -2.13 -14.84 -2.26
CA ASN A 107 -3.22 -13.91 -2.57
C ASN A 107 -4.57 -14.57 -2.33
N LEU A 108 -5.47 -13.85 -1.69
CA LEU A 108 -6.82 -14.31 -1.37
C LEU A 108 -7.83 -13.37 -2.04
N ASP A 109 -8.96 -13.92 -2.47
CA ASP A 109 -10.10 -13.10 -2.87
C ASP A 109 -10.82 -12.61 -1.62
N PHE A 110 -11.00 -11.31 -1.53
CA PHE A 110 -11.71 -10.66 -0.43
C PHE A 110 -13.07 -10.17 -0.90
N ASN A 111 -14.11 -10.56 -0.15
CA ASN A 111 -15.44 -10.02 -0.29
C ASN A 111 -15.79 -9.26 1.00
N PHE A 112 -16.03 -7.95 0.87
CA PHE A 112 -16.29 -7.09 2.00
C PHE A 112 -17.56 -7.48 2.78
N GLU A 113 -18.58 -8.00 2.10
CA GLU A 113 -19.83 -8.45 2.75
C GLU A 113 -19.59 -9.62 3.69
N ASN A 114 -18.77 -10.59 3.28
CA ASN A 114 -18.42 -11.74 4.11
C ASN A 114 -17.60 -11.37 5.36
N TYR A 115 -16.98 -10.19 5.36
CA TYR A 115 -16.17 -9.74 6.48
C TYR A 115 -17.02 -9.20 7.65
N PHE A 116 -18.25 -8.76 7.36
CA PHE A 116 -19.22 -8.33 8.39
C PHE A 116 -20.02 -9.47 9.00
N ASP A 117 -20.06 -10.66 8.37
CA ASP A 117 -20.71 -11.88 8.90
C ASP A 117 -19.95 -12.54 10.07
N ILE A 118 -19.08 -11.78 10.74
CA ILE A 118 -18.35 -12.24 11.91
C ILE A 118 -19.36 -12.47 13.05
N LYS A 119 -19.46 -13.72 13.47
CA LYS A 119 -20.36 -14.25 14.47
C LYS A 119 -20.53 -13.31 15.69
N GLU A 120 -21.77 -13.02 16.02
CA GLU A 120 -22.25 -12.11 17.08
C GLU A 120 -21.77 -12.40 18.53
N ASN A 121 -20.95 -13.40 18.76
CA ASN A 121 -20.68 -13.93 20.12
C ASN A 121 -19.29 -13.64 20.69
N ASP A 122 -18.47 -12.82 20.03
CA ASP A 122 -17.12 -12.49 20.51
C ASP A 122 -16.98 -11.00 20.82
N LYS A 123 -16.61 -10.64 22.06
CA LYS A 123 -16.41 -9.24 22.47
C LYS A 123 -15.28 -8.54 21.67
N THR A 124 -14.34 -9.32 21.13
CA THR A 124 -13.33 -8.82 20.19
C THR A 124 -13.99 -8.43 18.85
N SER A 125 -15.10 -9.04 18.47
CA SER A 125 -15.83 -8.75 17.24
C SER A 125 -16.52 -7.38 17.26
N GLU A 126 -17.02 -6.92 18.42
CA GLU A 126 -17.71 -5.63 18.51
C GLU A 126 -16.75 -4.44 18.26
N ASN A 127 -15.58 -4.45 18.88
CA ASN A 127 -14.55 -3.44 18.65
C ASN A 127 -14.07 -3.47 17.19
N ARG A 128 -13.84 -4.66 16.64
CA ARG A 128 -13.45 -4.83 15.23
C ARG A 128 -14.53 -4.31 14.27
N LEU A 129 -15.80 -4.58 14.56
CA LEU A 129 -16.92 -4.12 13.77
C LEU A 129 -17.03 -2.59 13.79
N GLN A 130 -16.83 -1.95 14.96
CA GLN A 130 -16.82 -0.49 15.07
C GLN A 130 -15.70 0.14 14.25
N LYS A 131 -14.49 -0.43 14.29
CA LYS A 131 -13.35 0.01 13.48
C LYS A 131 -13.62 -0.11 11.99
N LEU A 132 -14.17 -1.25 11.55
CA LEU A 132 -14.54 -1.46 10.14
C LEU A 132 -15.62 -0.51 9.68
N ASN A 133 -16.63 -0.25 10.49
CA ASN A 133 -17.68 0.73 10.19
C ASN A 133 -17.10 2.14 10.03
N HIS A 134 -16.13 2.51 10.88
CA HIS A 134 -15.46 3.79 10.75
C HIS A 134 -14.70 3.89 9.41
N ILE A 135 -13.91 2.88 9.09
CA ILE A 135 -13.16 2.81 7.81
C ILE A 135 -14.13 2.85 6.63
N TYR A 136 -15.21 2.08 6.69
CA TYR A 136 -16.25 2.06 5.67
C TYR A 136 -16.84 3.46 5.44
N ASN A 137 -17.16 4.19 6.49
CA ASN A 137 -17.68 5.55 6.38
C ASN A 137 -16.65 6.50 5.75
N VAL A 138 -15.38 6.39 6.12
CA VAL A 138 -14.30 7.20 5.52
C VAL A 138 -14.17 6.88 4.03
N MET A 139 -14.14 5.61 3.65
CA MET A 139 -14.02 5.20 2.25
C MET A 139 -15.21 5.67 1.42
N ASN A 140 -16.43 5.58 1.96
CA ASN A 140 -17.62 6.14 1.30
C ASN A 140 -17.54 7.67 1.13
N THR A 141 -17.04 8.38 2.15
CA THR A 141 -16.80 9.83 2.07
C THR A 141 -15.80 10.19 0.98
N LEU A 142 -14.81 9.33 0.76
CA LEU A 142 -13.85 9.44 -0.34
C LEU A 142 -14.42 8.99 -1.70
N GLY A 143 -15.67 8.54 -1.74
CA GLY A 143 -16.35 8.09 -2.95
C GLY A 143 -15.89 6.72 -3.44
N LEU A 144 -15.41 5.87 -2.53
CA LEU A 144 -15.05 4.48 -2.81
C LEU A 144 -16.21 3.57 -2.45
N GLU A 145 -16.81 2.91 -3.45
CA GLU A 145 -17.87 1.93 -3.23
C GLU A 145 -17.26 0.58 -2.87
N MET A 146 -17.55 0.11 -1.66
CA MET A 146 -17.02 -1.15 -1.15
C MET A 146 -17.99 -2.32 -1.30
N LYS A 147 -19.32 -2.06 -1.33
CA LYS A 147 -20.35 -3.10 -1.39
C LYS A 147 -20.38 -3.83 -2.73
N GLY A 148 -20.60 -5.14 -2.68
CA GLY A 148 -20.77 -5.98 -3.86
C GLY A 148 -19.51 -6.20 -4.67
N ARG A 149 -18.33 -5.83 -4.17
CA ARG A 149 -17.05 -6.02 -4.86
C ARG A 149 -16.24 -7.13 -4.22
N SER A 150 -15.75 -8.02 -5.08
CA SER A 150 -14.67 -8.94 -4.74
C SER A 150 -13.39 -8.45 -5.41
N TYR A 151 -12.28 -8.47 -4.69
CA TYR A 151 -10.99 -8.06 -5.21
C TYR A 151 -9.83 -8.84 -4.55
N PRO A 152 -8.70 -9.01 -5.26
CA PRO A 152 -7.56 -9.73 -4.71
C PRO A 152 -6.96 -8.95 -3.54
N TYR A 153 -6.88 -9.60 -2.40
CA TYR A 153 -6.23 -9.10 -1.22
C TYR A 153 -4.80 -9.65 -1.15
N CYS A 154 -3.87 -8.80 -0.77
CA CYS A 154 -2.46 -9.13 -0.69
C CYS A 154 -1.94 -9.04 0.74
N PRO A 155 -1.72 -10.18 1.45
CA PRO A 155 -1.04 -10.16 2.72
C PRO A 155 0.29 -9.41 2.64
N GLY A 156 0.52 -8.52 3.60
CA GLY A 156 1.73 -7.68 3.62
C GLY A 156 1.63 -6.39 2.80
N SER A 157 0.47 -6.06 2.22
CA SER A 157 0.24 -4.77 1.52
C SER A 157 1.23 -4.49 0.38
N GLN A 158 1.62 -5.52 -0.37
CA GLN A 158 2.62 -5.37 -1.42
C GLN A 158 1.98 -5.43 -2.79
N TYR A 159 2.14 -4.36 -3.57
CA TYR A 159 1.45 -4.21 -4.84
C TYR A 159 2.35 -3.62 -5.92
N ARG A 160 2.11 -4.06 -7.15
CA ARG A 160 2.51 -3.38 -8.37
C ARG A 160 1.28 -2.70 -8.95
N VAL A 161 1.32 -1.38 -9.05
CA VAL A 161 0.17 -0.56 -9.44
C VAL A 161 0.52 0.23 -10.69
N PRO A 162 -0.32 0.18 -11.75
CA PRO A 162 -0.16 1.05 -12.91
C PRO A 162 -0.28 2.51 -12.49
N VAL A 163 0.59 3.36 -12.99
CA VAL A 163 0.60 4.80 -12.61
C VAL A 163 -0.71 5.50 -12.97
N ASN A 164 -1.34 5.15 -14.09
CA ASN A 164 -2.64 5.72 -14.47
C ASN A 164 -3.74 5.44 -13.46
N PHE A 165 -3.67 4.34 -12.69
CA PHE A 165 -4.63 4.03 -11.61
C PHE A 165 -4.45 4.97 -10.41
N ILE A 166 -3.23 5.39 -10.14
CA ILE A 166 -2.94 6.38 -9.10
C ILE A 166 -3.38 7.77 -9.58
N LEU A 167 -3.04 8.13 -10.82
CA LEU A 167 -3.33 9.44 -11.39
C LEU A 167 -4.80 9.66 -11.75
N CYS A 168 -5.65 8.60 -11.78
CA CYS A 168 -7.09 8.77 -11.96
C CYS A 168 -7.75 9.50 -10.76
N LYS A 169 -7.06 9.59 -9.63
CA LYS A 169 -7.46 10.38 -8.47
C LYS A 169 -6.56 11.62 -8.36
N PRO A 170 -7.12 12.83 -8.17
CA PRO A 170 -6.31 14.05 -8.08
C PRO A 170 -5.45 14.03 -6.79
N LYS A 171 -4.35 14.76 -6.80
CA LYS A 171 -3.46 14.88 -5.63
C LYS A 171 -4.19 15.26 -4.34
N SER A 172 -5.18 16.14 -4.45
CA SER A 172 -6.01 16.55 -3.32
C SER A 172 -6.78 15.39 -2.68
N TRP A 173 -7.18 14.38 -3.47
CA TRP A 173 -7.81 13.18 -2.95
C TRP A 173 -6.85 12.37 -2.08
N TRP A 174 -5.58 12.22 -2.51
CA TRP A 174 -4.54 11.54 -1.74
C TRP A 174 -4.19 12.28 -0.46
N ILE A 175 -4.14 13.62 -0.51
CA ILE A 175 -3.95 14.47 0.68
C ILE A 175 -5.10 14.28 1.67
N LEU A 176 -6.35 14.22 1.18
CA LEU A 176 -7.51 13.98 2.03
C LEU A 176 -7.48 12.59 2.66
N LEU A 177 -7.16 11.55 1.89
CA LEU A 177 -6.96 10.19 2.41
C LEU A 177 -5.87 10.17 3.51
N HIS A 178 -4.74 10.83 3.27
CA HIS A 178 -3.66 10.94 4.25
C HIS A 178 -4.12 11.60 5.56
N SER A 179 -4.92 12.65 5.46
CA SER A 179 -5.49 13.33 6.62
C SER A 179 -6.37 12.40 7.46
N TYR A 180 -7.22 11.59 6.81
CA TYR A 180 -8.04 10.59 7.51
C TYR A 180 -7.18 9.49 8.15
N VAL A 181 -6.17 8.99 7.44
CA VAL A 181 -5.25 7.99 7.97
C VAL A 181 -4.50 8.50 9.19
N THR A 182 -4.06 9.76 9.16
CA THR A 182 -3.39 10.39 10.31
C THR A 182 -4.30 10.45 11.53
N GLN A 183 -5.58 10.80 11.34
CA GLN A 183 -6.57 10.78 12.41
C GLN A 183 -6.86 9.35 12.90
N MET A 184 -7.02 8.39 11.99
CA MET A 184 -7.24 7.00 12.35
C MET A 184 -6.07 6.39 13.14
N ASN A 185 -4.82 6.77 12.84
CA ASN A 185 -3.64 6.33 13.59
C ASN A 185 -3.67 6.72 15.08
N GLU A 186 -4.44 7.74 15.45
CA GLU A 186 -4.64 8.14 16.84
C GLU A 186 -5.63 7.22 17.58
N PHE A 187 -6.54 6.57 16.86
CA PHE A 187 -7.59 5.71 17.42
C PHE A 187 -7.31 4.21 17.32
N PHE A 188 -6.56 3.80 16.28
CA PHE A 188 -6.39 2.38 15.95
C PHE A 188 -5.01 1.84 16.32
N ASP A 189 -4.11 2.66 16.85
CA ASP A 189 -2.71 2.32 17.07
C ASP A 189 -2.08 1.68 15.81
N ASP A 190 -1.42 0.53 15.95
CA ASP A 190 -0.75 -0.14 14.83
C ASP A 190 -1.70 -1.02 13.97
N GLU A 191 -2.95 -1.19 14.37
CA GLU A 191 -3.90 -2.08 13.68
C GLU A 191 -4.36 -1.54 12.32
N ILE A 192 -4.18 -0.26 12.04
CA ILE A 192 -4.61 0.35 10.76
C ILE A 192 -3.99 -0.34 9.54
N SER A 193 -2.79 -0.88 9.68
CA SER A 193 -2.09 -1.60 8.62
C SER A 193 -2.86 -2.83 8.17
N GLU A 194 -3.46 -3.59 9.10
CA GLU A 194 -4.25 -4.78 8.80
C GLU A 194 -5.50 -4.45 7.97
N TYR A 195 -6.17 -3.34 8.32
CA TYR A 195 -7.35 -2.91 7.55
C TYR A 195 -6.97 -2.41 6.16
N PHE A 196 -5.85 -1.71 6.02
CA PHE A 196 -5.40 -1.24 4.72
C PHE A 196 -4.85 -2.34 3.82
N GLU A 197 -4.36 -3.45 4.35
CA GLU A 197 -4.06 -4.63 3.54
C GLU A 197 -5.27 -5.04 2.67
N ILE A 198 -6.46 -4.97 3.25
CA ILE A 198 -7.73 -5.29 2.58
C ILE A 198 -8.15 -4.19 1.61
N LEU A 199 -7.91 -2.93 1.96
CA LEU A 199 -8.44 -1.76 1.25
C LEU A 199 -7.58 -1.31 0.07
N TRP A 200 -6.29 -1.63 0.05
CA TRP A 200 -5.39 -1.16 -1.00
C TRP A 200 -5.86 -1.45 -2.42
N PRO A 201 -6.35 -2.64 -2.77
CA PRO A 201 -6.84 -2.89 -4.12
C PRO A 201 -7.99 -1.94 -4.49
N LEU A 202 -8.93 -1.73 -3.57
CA LEU A 202 -10.04 -0.80 -3.78
C LEU A 202 -9.57 0.65 -3.93
N ILE A 203 -8.59 1.06 -3.10
CA ILE A 203 -8.02 2.40 -3.15
C ILE A 203 -7.30 2.65 -4.48
N PHE A 204 -6.61 1.66 -5.02
CA PHE A 204 -5.89 1.79 -6.28
C PHE A 204 -6.80 1.63 -7.51
N MET A 205 -7.92 0.91 -7.43
CA MET A 205 -8.81 0.75 -8.58
C MET A 205 -9.30 2.10 -9.14
N PRO A 206 -9.33 2.26 -10.46
CA PRO A 206 -10.02 3.38 -11.08
C PRO A 206 -11.53 3.30 -10.79
N LYS A 207 -12.18 4.47 -10.74
CA LYS A 207 -13.64 4.53 -10.59
C LYS A 207 -14.36 4.01 -11.82
#